data_d19cf1e6a59f19a7933b89d4188813d8
#
_entry.id   d19cf1e6a59f19a7933b89d4188813d8
#
_cell.length_a   1.000
_cell.length_b   1.000
_cell.length_c   1.000
_cell.angle_alpha   90.00
_cell.angle_beta   90.00
_cell.angle_gamma   90.00
#
_symmetry.space_group_name_H-M   'P 1'
#
loop_
_entity.id
_entity.type
_entity.pdbx_description
1 polymer ?
#
loop_
_entity_poly.entity_id
_entity_poly.type
_entity_poly.pdbx_seq_one_letter_code
_entity_poly.pdbx_strand_id
1 'polypeptide(L)'
;MNNIYFYKLKADNGGAPCVRYGLLSLAICKPKIRKTAKEGDLIFGFAANSLHLDNRLLYVARVTKKLSDGAYYKKSRYARRLDCIYRLSGTRYVWKRNSAYHGPESISRDLGQHPDYRSANVLLSGDFRYFGIAGTDEYKSRFPRVARAIERLGRGHRVWHISTSLRRGQRNGNIPWPRE
;
A
#
# COMPACT_ATOMS: atom_id res chain seq x y z
N MET A 1 13.48 12.75 5.33
CA MET A 1 12.09 12.99 5.79
C MET A 1 11.24 11.85 5.29
N ASN A 2 10.45 11.24 6.18
CA ASN A 2 9.54 10.17 5.83
C ASN A 2 8.12 10.74 5.69
N ASN A 3 7.36 10.19 4.76
CA ASN A 3 5.98 10.56 4.52
C ASN A 3 5.03 9.52 5.12
N ILE A 4 3.80 9.95 5.40
CA ILE A 4 2.72 9.06 5.80
C ILE A 4 1.64 9.15 4.73
N TYR A 5 1.31 8.02 4.14
CA TYR A 5 0.26 7.88 3.16
C TYR A 5 -0.99 7.26 3.79
N PHE A 6 -2.13 7.89 3.58
CA PHE A 6 -3.44 7.41 4.01
C PHE A 6 -4.31 7.17 2.80
N TYR A 7 -4.98 6.02 2.74
CA TYR A 7 -5.96 5.76 1.70
C TYR A 7 -7.06 4.80 2.16
N LYS A 8 -8.18 4.77 1.43
CA LYS A 8 -9.28 3.84 1.70
C LYS A 8 -9.28 2.68 0.71
N LEU A 9 -9.51 1.47 1.23
CA LEU A 9 -9.70 0.22 0.49
C LEU A 9 -11.19 -0.05 0.30
N LYS A 10 -11.59 -0.38 -0.92
CA LYS A 10 -12.96 -0.82 -1.23
C LYS A 10 -13.15 -2.33 -1.07
N ALA A 11 -12.06 -3.07 -1.10
CA ALA A 11 -12.00 -4.52 -0.91
C ALA A 11 -10.68 -4.88 -0.24
N ASP A 12 -10.73 -5.91 0.58
CA ASP A 12 -9.57 -6.55 1.21
C ASP A 12 -9.62 -8.04 0.87
N ASN A 13 -9.19 -8.35 -0.34
CA ASN A 13 -9.29 -9.67 -0.97
C ASN A 13 -7.93 -10.30 -1.28
N GLY A 14 -6.85 -9.76 -0.70
CA GLY A 14 -5.48 -10.24 -0.87
C GLY A 14 -4.75 -9.74 -2.12
N GLY A 15 -5.37 -8.83 -2.91
CA GLY A 15 -4.72 -8.24 -4.09
C GLY A 15 -3.95 -6.96 -3.79
N ALA A 16 -4.53 -6.05 -2.99
CA ALA A 16 -3.92 -4.77 -2.67
C ALA A 16 -4.43 -4.21 -1.32
N PRO A 17 -3.76 -4.51 -0.18
CA PRO A 17 -2.45 -5.16 -0.07
C PRO A 17 -2.50 -6.68 -0.28
N CYS A 18 -1.38 -7.26 -0.70
CA CYS A 18 -1.17 -8.69 -0.65
C CYS A 18 -0.29 -9.03 0.55
N VAL A 19 -0.85 -9.71 1.55
CA VAL A 19 -0.14 -10.17 2.75
C VAL A 19 0.03 -11.67 2.67
N ARG A 20 1.28 -12.12 2.47
CA ARG A 20 1.59 -13.55 2.33
C ARG A 20 3.06 -13.83 2.66
N TYR A 21 3.32 -14.93 3.35
CA TYR A 21 4.68 -15.37 3.72
C TYR A 21 5.50 -14.29 4.46
N GLY A 22 4.90 -13.64 5.46
CA GLY A 22 5.59 -12.61 6.25
C GLY A 22 5.95 -11.32 5.47
N LEU A 23 5.37 -11.13 4.29
CA LEU A 23 5.63 -9.98 3.44
C LEU A 23 4.32 -9.33 3.00
N LEU A 24 4.19 -8.02 3.19
CA LEU A 24 3.15 -7.21 2.58
C LEU A 24 3.68 -6.61 1.27
N SER A 25 2.90 -6.67 0.21
CA SER A 25 3.19 -5.97 -1.04
C SER A 25 2.00 -5.13 -1.52
N LEU A 26 2.34 -4.03 -2.17
CA LEU A 26 1.41 -3.20 -2.94
C LEU A 26 1.95 -3.15 -4.37
N ALA A 27 1.53 -4.11 -5.21
CA ALA A 27 2.02 -4.29 -6.57
C ALA A 27 1.03 -3.80 -7.62
N ILE A 28 -0.25 -3.86 -7.31
CA ILE A 28 -1.35 -3.40 -8.16
C ILE A 28 -2.14 -2.32 -7.44
N CYS A 29 -3.05 -1.64 -8.13
CA CYS A 29 -3.78 -0.51 -7.58
C CYS A 29 -2.86 0.64 -7.10
N LYS A 30 -3.43 1.73 -6.62
CA LYS A 30 -2.72 2.87 -6.00
C LYS A 30 -1.44 3.33 -6.74
N PRO A 31 -1.46 3.52 -8.06
CA PRO A 31 -0.25 3.81 -8.84
C PRO A 31 0.48 5.07 -8.36
N LYS A 32 -0.25 6.09 -7.89
CA LYS A 32 0.37 7.32 -7.35
C LYS A 32 1.16 7.04 -6.06
N ILE A 33 0.62 6.25 -5.12
CA ILE A 33 1.34 5.86 -3.90
C ILE A 33 2.57 5.04 -4.28
N ARG A 34 2.42 4.02 -5.14
CA ARG A 34 3.55 3.18 -5.59
C ARG A 34 4.64 3.99 -6.28
N LYS A 35 4.27 5.05 -7.02
CA LYS A 35 5.23 5.94 -7.69
C LYS A 35 5.98 6.82 -6.70
N THR A 36 5.30 7.41 -5.71
CA THR A 36 5.85 8.49 -4.89
C THR A 36 6.41 8.02 -3.55
N ALA A 37 5.88 6.96 -2.94
CA ALA A 37 6.41 6.43 -1.69
C ALA A 37 7.82 5.88 -1.85
N LYS A 38 8.62 6.04 -0.78
CA LYS A 38 10.03 5.65 -0.68
C LYS A 38 10.24 4.70 0.50
N GLU A 39 11.37 4.06 0.55
CA GLU A 39 11.80 3.27 1.71
C GLU A 39 11.81 4.16 2.97
N GLY A 40 11.27 3.63 4.07
CA GLY A 40 11.04 4.34 5.33
C GLY A 40 9.69 5.04 5.45
N ASP A 41 8.97 5.31 4.35
CA ASP A 41 7.62 5.89 4.39
C ASP A 41 6.62 4.91 5.04
N LEU A 42 5.55 5.47 5.65
CA LEU A 42 4.47 4.71 6.24
C LEU A 42 3.23 4.74 5.35
N ILE A 43 2.56 3.61 5.25
CA ILE A 43 1.31 3.46 4.51
C ILE A 43 0.24 2.93 5.45
N PHE A 44 -0.88 3.63 5.53
CA PHE A 44 -2.06 3.26 6.30
C PHE A 44 -3.22 2.99 5.36
N GLY A 45 -3.76 1.79 5.42
CA GLY A 45 -4.93 1.36 4.66
C GLY A 45 -6.16 1.29 5.56
N PHE A 46 -7.16 2.11 5.28
CA PHE A 46 -8.43 2.15 6.00
C PHE A 46 -9.55 1.55 5.16
N ALA A 47 -10.54 0.98 5.80
CA ALA A 47 -11.74 0.54 5.12
C ALA A 47 -12.49 1.72 4.50
N ALA A 48 -12.92 1.60 3.25
CA ALA A 48 -13.93 2.48 2.68
C ALA A 48 -15.31 2.11 3.24
N ASN A 49 -16.29 2.99 3.06
CA ASN A 49 -17.65 2.77 3.56
C ASN A 49 -18.30 1.50 3.00
N SER A 50 -17.83 1.00 1.86
CA SER A 50 -18.26 -0.28 1.30
C SER A 50 -17.79 -1.50 2.10
N LEU A 51 -16.76 -1.37 2.94
CA LEU A 51 -16.27 -2.41 3.84
C LEU A 51 -16.73 -2.17 5.28
N HIS A 52 -16.46 -0.96 5.80
CA HIS A 52 -16.86 -0.52 7.13
C HIS A 52 -17.24 0.96 7.10
N LEU A 53 -18.44 1.28 7.54
CA LEU A 53 -18.96 2.66 7.61
C LEU A 53 -18.10 3.54 8.53
N ASP A 54 -17.47 2.94 9.53
CA ASP A 54 -16.64 3.59 10.51
C ASP A 54 -15.16 3.72 10.12
N ASN A 55 -14.82 3.36 8.87
CA ASN A 55 -13.48 3.49 8.30
C ASN A 55 -12.37 2.85 9.16
N ARG A 56 -12.53 1.60 9.59
CA ARG A 56 -11.54 0.87 10.38
C ARG A 56 -10.18 0.84 9.71
N LEU A 57 -9.12 0.84 10.51
CA LEU A 57 -7.75 0.64 10.04
C LEU A 57 -7.56 -0.85 9.73
N LEU A 58 -7.22 -1.18 8.49
CA LEU A 58 -7.02 -2.56 8.04
C LEU A 58 -5.54 -2.96 8.13
N TYR A 59 -4.63 -2.03 7.88
CA TYR A 59 -3.20 -2.28 8.02
C TYR A 59 -2.40 -0.99 8.16
N VAL A 60 -1.20 -1.15 8.71
CA VAL A 60 -0.13 -0.18 8.64
C VAL A 60 1.15 -0.89 8.21
N ALA A 61 1.92 -0.26 7.32
CA ALA A 61 3.15 -0.82 6.81
C ALA A 61 4.21 0.26 6.64
N ARG A 62 5.46 -0.05 7.04
CA ARG A 62 6.63 0.74 6.67
C ARG A 62 7.17 0.19 5.36
N VAL A 63 7.39 1.02 4.36
CA VAL A 63 8.04 0.60 3.13
C VAL A 63 9.49 0.19 3.45
N THR A 64 9.78 -1.12 3.40
CA THR A 64 11.13 -1.64 3.64
C THR A 64 11.93 -1.82 2.35
N LYS A 65 11.23 -1.91 1.22
CA LYS A 65 11.84 -1.99 -0.11
C LYS A 65 10.90 -1.46 -1.19
N LYS A 66 11.47 -0.72 -2.13
CA LYS A 66 10.80 -0.33 -3.37
C LYS A 66 11.46 -1.04 -4.55
N LEU A 67 10.67 -1.67 -5.39
CA LEU A 67 11.12 -2.27 -6.65
C LEU A 67 10.54 -1.47 -7.81
N SER A 68 11.40 -1.02 -8.72
CA SER A 68 11.03 -0.26 -9.91
C SER A 68 11.19 -1.12 -11.18
N ASP A 69 10.77 -0.59 -12.33
CA ASP A 69 11.01 -1.13 -13.66
C ASP A 69 10.57 -2.59 -13.84
N GLY A 70 9.50 -2.93 -13.13
CA GLY A 70 8.93 -4.26 -13.18
C GLY A 70 9.79 -5.36 -12.55
N ALA A 71 10.83 -5.02 -11.79
CA ALA A 71 11.71 -5.99 -11.12
C ALA A 71 10.96 -7.00 -10.25
N TYR A 72 9.80 -6.63 -9.70
CA TYR A 72 8.94 -7.52 -8.95
C TYR A 72 8.45 -8.71 -9.79
N TYR A 73 7.99 -8.44 -10.99
CA TYR A 73 7.39 -9.43 -11.89
C TYR A 73 8.42 -10.33 -12.59
N LYS A 74 9.71 -9.95 -12.55
CA LYS A 74 10.84 -10.72 -13.12
C LYS A 74 11.43 -11.71 -12.12
N LYS A 75 11.21 -11.54 -10.81
CA LYS A 75 11.84 -12.37 -9.77
C LYS A 75 10.96 -13.56 -9.40
N SER A 76 11.49 -14.78 -9.55
CA SER A 76 10.80 -16.04 -9.27
C SER A 76 10.22 -16.13 -7.85
N ARG A 77 10.91 -15.57 -6.84
CA ARG A 77 10.44 -15.54 -5.44
C ARG A 77 9.10 -14.84 -5.23
N TYR A 78 8.68 -13.95 -6.14
CA TYR A 78 7.38 -13.28 -6.07
C TYR A 78 6.33 -13.92 -6.98
N ALA A 79 6.72 -14.85 -7.85
CA ALA A 79 5.85 -15.39 -8.91
C ALA A 79 4.55 -16.04 -8.41
N ARG A 80 4.57 -16.58 -7.17
CA ARG A 80 3.42 -17.25 -6.53
C ARG A 80 2.56 -16.31 -5.67
N ARG A 81 2.90 -15.02 -5.61
CA ARG A 81 2.09 -14.05 -4.86
C ARG A 81 0.84 -13.68 -5.65
N LEU A 82 -0.27 -13.47 -4.95
CA LEU A 82 -1.57 -13.21 -5.57
C LEU A 82 -1.58 -11.91 -6.39
N ASP A 83 -0.81 -10.91 -5.98
CA ASP A 83 -0.68 -9.62 -6.67
C ASP A 83 0.40 -9.60 -7.77
N CYS A 84 1.14 -10.71 -7.94
CA CYS A 84 2.08 -10.87 -9.05
C CYS A 84 1.35 -11.37 -10.30
N ILE A 85 0.45 -10.54 -10.81
CA ILE A 85 -0.49 -10.86 -11.88
C ILE A 85 0.04 -10.64 -13.30
N TYR A 86 1.25 -10.13 -13.43
CA TYR A 86 1.92 -9.91 -14.71
C TYR A 86 3.18 -10.78 -14.82
N ARG A 87 3.59 -11.09 -16.04
CA ARG A 87 4.86 -11.73 -16.37
C ARG A 87 5.47 -11.08 -17.61
N LEU A 88 6.78 -11.07 -17.70
CA LEU A 88 7.48 -10.65 -18.92
C LEU A 88 7.39 -11.77 -19.98
N SER A 89 7.07 -11.38 -21.21
CA SER A 89 7.07 -12.26 -22.38
C SER A 89 7.77 -11.52 -23.51
N GLY A 90 8.99 -11.95 -23.86
CA GLY A 90 9.88 -11.12 -24.68
C GLY A 90 10.14 -9.76 -24.02
N THR A 91 9.81 -8.67 -24.70
CA THR A 91 9.97 -7.29 -24.19
C THR A 91 8.69 -6.72 -23.55
N ARG A 92 7.59 -7.46 -23.56
CA ARG A 92 6.29 -6.96 -23.10
C ARG A 92 5.81 -7.66 -21.83
N TYR A 93 5.19 -6.92 -20.93
CA TYR A 93 4.44 -7.52 -19.83
C TYR A 93 3.08 -8.00 -20.34
N VAL A 94 2.74 -9.23 -19.96
CA VAL A 94 1.44 -9.85 -20.24
C VAL A 94 0.76 -10.23 -18.92
N TRP A 95 -0.55 -10.16 -18.92
CA TRP A 95 -1.37 -10.59 -17.80
C TRP A 95 -1.36 -12.11 -17.65
N LYS A 96 -1.36 -12.61 -16.43
CA LYS A 96 -1.47 -14.05 -16.13
C LYS A 96 -2.95 -14.47 -16.14
N ARG A 97 -3.32 -15.35 -17.04
CA ARG A 97 -4.69 -15.75 -17.37
C ARG A 97 -5.58 -16.17 -16.17
N ASN A 98 -4.98 -16.65 -15.08
CA ASN A 98 -5.72 -17.14 -13.91
C ASN A 98 -5.65 -16.14 -12.72
N SER A 99 -5.38 -14.87 -12.98
CA SER A 99 -5.38 -13.87 -11.92
C SER A 99 -6.82 -13.53 -11.51
N ALA A 100 -7.08 -13.51 -10.21
CA ALA A 100 -8.36 -13.11 -9.63
C ALA A 100 -8.58 -11.59 -9.60
N TYR A 101 -7.56 -10.80 -9.96
CA TYR A 101 -7.58 -9.34 -9.92
C TYR A 101 -7.53 -8.79 -11.33
N HIS A 102 -7.35 -7.53 -11.51
CA HIS A 102 -7.26 -6.80 -12.77
C HIS A 102 -7.05 -7.67 -14.02
N GLY A 103 -7.75 -7.38 -15.10
CA GLY A 103 -7.58 -8.04 -16.40
C GLY A 103 -6.44 -7.42 -17.24
N PRO A 104 -6.23 -7.92 -18.46
CA PRO A 104 -5.19 -7.44 -19.37
C PRO A 104 -5.30 -5.96 -19.72
N GLU A 105 -6.49 -5.38 -19.69
CA GLU A 105 -6.78 -3.97 -19.91
C GLU A 105 -6.14 -3.05 -18.86
N SER A 106 -5.78 -3.61 -17.72
CA SER A 106 -5.18 -2.87 -16.60
C SER A 106 -3.66 -2.72 -16.68
N ILE A 107 -2.99 -3.39 -17.62
CA ILE A 107 -1.52 -3.37 -17.77
C ILE A 107 -0.99 -1.94 -17.82
N SER A 108 -1.55 -1.12 -18.68
CA SER A 108 -1.13 0.27 -18.86
C SER A 108 -1.27 1.11 -17.59
N ARG A 109 -2.37 0.92 -16.85
CA ARG A 109 -2.62 1.61 -15.58
C ARG A 109 -1.65 1.17 -14.48
N ASP A 110 -1.38 -0.13 -14.40
CA ASP A 110 -0.59 -0.71 -13.31
C ASP A 110 0.92 -0.62 -13.57
N LEU A 111 1.33 -0.77 -14.82
CA LEU A 111 2.75 -0.82 -15.19
C LEU A 111 3.22 0.41 -15.97
N GLY A 112 2.31 1.13 -16.62
CA GLY A 112 2.64 2.16 -17.60
C GLY A 112 2.73 1.60 -19.02
N GLN A 113 3.04 2.47 -19.97
CA GLN A 113 3.13 2.13 -21.38
C GLN A 113 4.44 1.39 -21.71
N HIS A 114 4.36 0.46 -22.67
CA HIS A 114 5.53 -0.12 -23.33
C HIS A 114 6.28 1.00 -24.11
N PRO A 115 7.63 0.97 -24.19
CA PRO A 115 8.53 -0.02 -23.60
C PRO A 115 8.94 0.27 -22.15
N ASP A 116 8.72 1.47 -21.66
CA ASP A 116 9.34 1.99 -20.41
C ASP A 116 8.72 1.44 -19.12
N TYR A 117 7.42 1.16 -19.13
CA TYR A 117 6.69 0.68 -17.95
C TYR A 117 6.96 1.47 -16.67
N ARG A 118 6.99 2.81 -16.75
CA ARG A 118 7.38 3.74 -15.65
C ARG A 118 6.51 3.66 -14.40
N SER A 119 5.36 3.01 -14.48
CA SER A 119 4.46 2.79 -13.33
C SER A 119 4.62 1.42 -12.68
N ALA A 120 5.53 0.57 -13.19
CA ALA A 120 5.79 -0.77 -12.67
C ALA A 120 6.57 -0.76 -11.34
N ASN A 121 6.13 0.09 -10.41
CA ASN A 121 6.69 0.20 -9.07
C ASN A 121 5.91 -0.70 -8.11
N VAL A 122 6.63 -1.38 -7.21
CA VAL A 122 6.05 -2.21 -6.16
C VAL A 122 6.66 -1.84 -4.82
N LEU A 123 5.80 -1.63 -3.84
CA LEU A 123 6.23 -1.39 -2.46
C LEU A 123 6.15 -2.69 -1.68
N LEU A 124 7.19 -2.99 -0.93
CA LEU A 124 7.30 -4.16 -0.08
C LEU A 124 7.48 -3.73 1.36
N SER A 125 6.91 -4.48 2.28
CA SER A 125 7.09 -4.30 3.70
C SER A 125 7.27 -5.65 4.40
N GLY A 126 8.40 -5.81 5.11
CA GLY A 126 8.57 -6.83 6.15
C GLY A 126 8.25 -6.29 7.54
N ASP A 127 7.90 -4.99 7.65
CA ASP A 127 7.58 -4.29 8.90
C ASP A 127 6.16 -3.72 8.79
N PHE A 128 5.17 -4.54 9.19
CA PHE A 128 3.76 -4.18 9.05
C PHE A 128 2.89 -4.83 10.13
N ARG A 129 1.72 -4.23 10.35
CA ARG A 129 0.59 -4.83 11.08
C ARG A 129 -0.60 -4.92 10.15
N TYR A 130 -1.19 -6.07 10.07
CA TYR A 130 -2.37 -6.34 9.26
C TYR A 130 -3.48 -6.89 10.14
N PHE A 131 -4.58 -6.14 10.24
CA PHE A 131 -5.73 -6.45 11.08
C PHE A 131 -6.80 -7.26 10.33
N GLY A 132 -6.57 -7.52 9.04
CA GLY A 132 -7.53 -8.19 8.17
C GLY A 132 -8.76 -7.34 7.91
N ILE A 133 -9.77 -7.98 7.31
CA ILE A 133 -11.03 -7.31 6.93
C ILE A 133 -11.79 -6.76 8.14
N ALA A 134 -11.63 -7.36 9.32
CA ALA A 134 -12.28 -6.88 10.56
C ALA A 134 -11.77 -5.50 10.97
N GLY A 135 -10.48 -5.22 10.70
CA GLY A 135 -9.85 -3.96 11.04
C GLY A 135 -9.87 -3.63 12.54
N THR A 136 -9.38 -2.44 12.89
CA THR A 136 -9.47 -1.88 14.24
C THR A 136 -9.91 -0.43 14.20
N ASP A 137 -10.62 0.03 15.20
CA ASP A 137 -11.05 1.42 15.39
C ASP A 137 -10.30 2.13 16.52
N GLU A 138 -9.41 1.45 17.25
CA GLU A 138 -8.63 1.99 18.37
C GLU A 138 -7.86 3.29 18.01
N TYR A 139 -7.48 3.46 16.73
CA TYR A 139 -6.79 4.66 16.29
C TYR A 139 -7.63 5.94 16.48
N LYS A 140 -8.95 5.84 16.54
CA LYS A 140 -9.86 6.99 16.62
C LYS A 140 -9.72 7.72 17.94
N SER A 141 -9.66 6.98 19.05
CA SER A 141 -9.46 7.55 20.38
C SER A 141 -8.05 8.07 20.55
N ARG A 142 -7.05 7.35 20.07
CA ARG A 142 -5.63 7.71 20.22
C ARG A 142 -5.19 8.85 19.28
N PHE A 143 -5.78 8.95 18.09
CA PHE A 143 -5.39 9.89 17.04
C PHE A 143 -6.60 10.58 16.40
N PRO A 144 -7.34 11.43 17.12
CA PRO A 144 -8.59 12.03 16.62
C PRO A 144 -8.39 12.92 15.38
N ARG A 145 -7.19 13.50 15.19
CA ARG A 145 -6.86 14.23 13.95
C ARG A 145 -6.79 13.32 12.74
N VAL A 146 -6.26 12.11 12.91
CA VAL A 146 -6.23 11.09 11.84
C VAL A 146 -7.65 10.66 11.53
N ALA A 147 -8.46 10.34 12.53
CA ALA A 147 -9.85 9.93 12.37
C ALA A 147 -10.63 10.95 11.51
N ARG A 148 -10.63 12.22 11.90
CA ARG A 148 -11.28 13.31 11.13
C ARG A 148 -10.73 13.45 9.70
N ALA A 149 -9.43 13.24 9.50
CA ALA A 149 -8.84 13.31 8.18
C ALA A 149 -9.28 12.16 7.28
N ILE A 150 -9.47 10.96 7.85
CA ILE A 150 -9.94 9.77 7.14
C ILE A 150 -11.42 9.86 6.82
N GLU A 151 -12.27 10.31 7.73
CA GLU A 151 -13.69 10.54 7.47
C GLU A 151 -13.90 11.41 6.22
N ARG A 152 -13.15 12.51 6.12
CA ARG A 152 -13.19 13.46 5.01
C ARG A 152 -12.44 12.99 3.76
N LEU A 153 -11.73 11.87 3.82
CA LEU A 153 -10.99 11.35 2.68
C LEU A 153 -11.93 10.67 1.69
N GLY A 154 -12.10 11.26 0.53
CA GLY A 154 -12.82 10.68 -0.61
C GLY A 154 -11.97 9.68 -1.40
N ARG A 155 -12.13 9.68 -2.73
CA ARG A 155 -11.29 8.88 -3.63
C ARG A 155 -9.85 9.39 -3.63
N GLY A 156 -8.89 8.46 -3.67
CA GLY A 156 -7.47 8.80 -3.76
C GLY A 156 -6.69 8.47 -2.49
N HIS A 157 -5.79 9.35 -2.13
CA HIS A 157 -4.96 9.24 -0.93
C HIS A 157 -4.59 10.62 -0.41
N ARG A 158 -4.18 10.67 0.84
CA ARG A 158 -3.61 11.86 1.48
C ARG A 158 -2.18 11.56 1.90
N VAL A 159 -1.31 12.55 1.81
CA VAL A 159 0.08 12.47 2.27
C VAL A 159 0.31 13.49 3.37
N TRP A 160 0.90 13.05 4.47
CA TRP A 160 1.43 13.92 5.51
C TRP A 160 2.95 13.84 5.50
N HIS A 161 3.57 15.00 5.49
CA HIS A 161 5.02 15.14 5.59
C HIS A 161 5.41 15.24 7.06
N ILE A 162 6.29 14.35 7.52
CA ILE A 162 6.84 14.42 8.87
C ILE A 162 7.99 15.42 8.82
N SER A 163 7.74 16.67 9.22
CA SER A 163 8.82 17.66 9.40
C SER A 163 9.65 17.29 10.63
N THR A 164 10.97 17.39 10.53
CA THR A 164 11.91 17.14 11.63
C THR A 164 11.83 18.19 12.76
N SER A 165 11.07 19.26 12.59
CA SER A 165 10.85 20.30 13.61
C SER A 165 10.12 19.79 14.86
N LEU A 166 9.43 18.68 14.81
CA LEU A 166 8.79 18.04 15.97
C LEU A 166 9.77 17.36 16.95
N ARG A 167 11.09 17.35 16.68
CA ARG A 167 12.08 16.72 17.58
C ARG A 167 12.48 17.55 18.80
N ARG A 168 12.10 18.82 18.90
CA ARG A 168 12.53 19.70 20.01
C ARG A 168 11.47 20.05 21.05
N GLY A 169 10.20 19.72 20.88
CA GLY A 169 9.13 20.21 21.73
C GLY A 169 8.18 19.19 22.37
N GLN A 170 8.15 17.95 21.93
CA GLN A 170 7.24 16.95 22.50
C GLN A 170 7.87 15.57 22.51
N ARG A 171 8.48 15.21 23.64
CA ARG A 171 8.89 13.83 23.96
C ARG A 171 7.73 12.85 24.13
N ASN A 172 6.49 13.26 23.93
CA ASN A 172 5.27 12.48 24.17
C ASN A 172 4.38 12.29 22.92
N GLY A 173 4.96 12.28 21.74
CA GLY A 173 4.23 12.04 20.48
C GLY A 173 4.80 10.91 19.65
N ASN A 174 5.38 9.90 20.28
CA ASN A 174 5.65 8.63 19.59
C ASN A 174 4.29 8.10 19.14
N ILE A 175 4.10 7.92 17.81
CA ILE A 175 3.12 6.97 17.31
C ILE A 175 3.63 5.64 17.87
N PRO A 176 3.03 5.09 18.93
CA PRO A 176 3.53 3.86 19.48
C PRO A 176 3.23 2.79 18.43
N TRP A 177 4.27 2.30 17.80
CA TRP A 177 4.21 1.02 17.14
C TRP A 177 3.72 0.05 18.22
N PRO A 178 2.57 -0.63 18.05
CA PRO A 178 2.14 -1.59 19.04
C PRO A 178 3.24 -2.64 19.16
N ARG A 179 3.96 -2.64 20.29
CA ARG A 179 4.79 -3.77 20.69
C ARG A 179 3.84 -4.88 21.08
N GLU A 180 4.26 -6.11 20.84
CA GLU A 180 3.55 -7.34 21.15
C GLU A 180 2.95 -7.34 22.56
#